data_c603ceff8906a720e5da298a25231239
#
_entry.id   c603ceff8906a720e5da298a25231239
#
_cell.length_a   1.000
_cell.length_b   1.000
_cell.length_c   1.000
_cell.angle_alpha   90.00
_cell.angle_beta   90.00
_cell.angle_gamma   90.00
#
_symmetry.space_group_name_H-M   'P 1'
#
loop_
_entity.id
_entity.type
_entity.pdbx_description
1 polymer ?
#
loop_
_entity_poly.entity_id
_entity_poly.type
_entity_poly.pdbx_seq_one_letter_code
_entity_poly.pdbx_strand_id
1 'polypeptide(L)'
;VYDVRGQLQISTPKTKNSVRKIVLPPAVVEELREKNLLTISDGASVVDLDEEKSGMPPCLILKKDGTTIYATRDIAAALYRKETYDFDKCLYVVAYQQDLHFRQWFKVIEKMGYPWYKDLVHVAFGMISYEGQSLSTRKGHVLFLEDVLNMAIEKARAIIEEKSPNLENKDEVARQVGVGAVVYADLQNSRIKDIDFWWDRALNFDGDTGPYVQYTYTRCCSV
;
A
#
# COMPACT_ATOMS: atom_id res chain seq x y z
N VAL A 1 -1.82 -20.12 -12.76
CA VAL A 1 -2.94 -19.19 -12.92
C VAL A 1 -4.08 -19.99 -13.55
N TYR A 2 -5.28 -19.91 -13.00
CA TYR A 2 -6.47 -20.49 -13.63
C TYR A 2 -7.00 -19.52 -14.67
N ASP A 3 -7.34 -20.01 -15.85
CA ASP A 3 -8.03 -19.24 -16.88
C ASP A 3 -9.51 -19.02 -16.51
N VAL A 4 -10.24 -18.26 -17.34
CA VAL A 4 -11.68 -17.97 -17.13
C VAL A 4 -12.58 -19.22 -17.18
N ARG A 5 -12.05 -20.39 -17.55
CA ARG A 5 -12.74 -21.70 -17.60
C ARG A 5 -12.32 -22.62 -16.44
N GLY A 6 -11.50 -22.12 -15.49
CA GLY A 6 -11.01 -22.89 -14.36
C GLY A 6 -9.90 -23.90 -14.68
N GLN A 7 -9.31 -23.84 -15.88
CA GLN A 7 -8.18 -24.70 -16.23
C GLN A 7 -6.88 -24.11 -15.72
N LEU A 8 -6.02 -24.97 -15.13
CA LEU A 8 -4.70 -24.58 -14.66
C LEU A 8 -3.79 -24.31 -15.86
N GLN A 9 -3.48 -23.04 -16.09
CA GLN A 9 -2.44 -22.65 -17.05
C GLN A 9 -1.09 -22.50 -16.32
N ILE A 10 -0.16 -23.40 -16.64
CA ILE A 10 1.23 -23.29 -16.19
C ILE A 10 1.96 -22.46 -17.23
N SER A 11 2.25 -21.21 -16.89
CA SER A 11 3.11 -20.34 -17.71
C SER A 11 4.45 -20.13 -17.01
N THR A 12 5.53 -20.02 -17.81
CA THR A 12 6.84 -19.62 -17.28
C THR A 12 6.77 -18.19 -16.78
N PRO A 13 7.44 -17.86 -15.64
CA PRO A 13 7.54 -16.48 -15.18
C PRO A 13 8.18 -15.58 -16.22
N LYS A 14 7.75 -14.32 -16.32
CA LYS A 14 8.28 -13.34 -17.29
C LYS A 14 9.79 -13.09 -17.16
N THR A 15 10.37 -13.30 -15.99
CA THR A 15 11.80 -13.14 -15.72
C THR A 15 12.31 -14.27 -14.83
N LYS A 16 13.62 -14.59 -14.90
CA LYS A 16 14.27 -15.58 -14.02
C LYS A 16 14.08 -15.25 -12.53
N ASN A 17 14.05 -13.97 -12.18
CA ASN A 17 13.87 -13.50 -10.79
C ASN A 17 12.43 -13.63 -10.28
N SER A 18 11.48 -13.99 -11.15
CA SER A 18 10.09 -14.23 -10.78
C SER A 18 9.80 -15.69 -10.39
N VAL A 19 10.79 -16.57 -10.44
CA VAL A 19 10.69 -17.94 -9.94
C VAL A 19 10.81 -17.92 -8.42
N ARG A 20 9.74 -18.32 -7.72
CA ARG A 20 9.70 -18.37 -6.24
C ARG A 20 9.12 -19.70 -5.80
N LYS A 21 9.62 -20.21 -4.68
CA LYS A 21 8.87 -21.21 -3.91
C LYS A 21 7.78 -20.48 -3.15
N ILE A 22 6.56 -20.95 -3.23
CA ILE A 22 5.42 -20.43 -2.47
C ILE A 22 4.86 -21.61 -1.71
N VAL A 23 4.65 -21.47 -0.39
CA VAL A 23 3.85 -22.42 0.38
C VAL A 23 2.45 -22.44 -0.23
N LEU A 24 2.00 -23.63 -0.61
CA LEU A 24 0.71 -23.77 -1.28
C LEU A 24 -0.42 -23.49 -0.29
N PRO A 25 -1.45 -22.72 -0.67
CA PRO A 25 -2.63 -22.52 0.17
C PRO A 25 -3.27 -23.80 0.74
N PRO A 26 -3.25 -24.97 0.06
CA PRO A 26 -3.70 -26.24 0.64
C PRO A 26 -3.00 -26.63 1.94
N ALA A 27 -1.70 -26.39 2.07
CA ALA A 27 -0.96 -26.70 3.31
C ALA A 27 -1.48 -25.88 4.51
N VAL A 28 -1.83 -24.61 4.30
CA VAL A 28 -2.46 -23.76 5.32
C VAL A 28 -3.81 -24.32 5.74
N VAL A 29 -4.61 -24.78 4.78
CA VAL A 29 -5.94 -25.34 5.05
C VAL A 29 -5.83 -26.64 5.85
N GLU A 30 -4.89 -27.51 5.50
CA GLU A 30 -4.64 -28.76 6.25
C GLU A 30 -4.20 -28.46 7.68
N GLU A 31 -3.24 -27.53 7.88
CA GLU A 31 -2.80 -27.13 9.22
C GLU A 31 -3.94 -26.56 10.07
N LEU A 32 -4.81 -25.72 9.45
CA LEU A 32 -5.99 -25.19 10.14
C LEU A 32 -7.00 -26.29 10.53
N ARG A 33 -7.12 -27.35 9.72
CA ARG A 33 -7.95 -28.53 10.04
C ARG A 33 -7.35 -29.35 11.19
N GLU A 34 -6.06 -29.65 11.12
CA GLU A 34 -5.36 -30.40 12.15
C GLU A 34 -5.44 -29.70 13.52
N LYS A 35 -5.41 -28.37 13.51
CA LYS A 35 -5.56 -27.53 14.71
C LYS A 35 -7.02 -27.33 15.15
N ASN A 36 -8.00 -27.91 14.43
CA ASN A 36 -9.44 -27.74 14.68
C ASN A 36 -9.92 -26.28 14.69
N LEU A 37 -9.30 -25.42 13.86
CA LEU A 37 -9.62 -24.00 13.77
C LEU A 37 -10.68 -23.68 12.69
N LEU A 38 -10.97 -24.63 11.80
CA LEU A 38 -11.97 -24.43 10.73
C LEU A 38 -13.37 -24.81 11.17
N THR A 39 -14.29 -23.89 10.95
CA THR A 39 -15.74 -24.12 11.10
C THR A 39 -16.44 -23.82 9.78
N ILE A 40 -17.69 -24.32 9.63
CA ILE A 40 -18.50 -24.05 8.44
C ILE A 40 -19.53 -22.97 8.76
N SER A 41 -19.52 -21.91 7.99
CA SER A 41 -20.50 -20.83 8.04
C SER A 41 -21.07 -20.59 6.65
N ASP A 42 -22.38 -20.69 6.50
CA ASP A 42 -23.07 -20.56 5.21
C ASP A 42 -22.45 -21.39 4.05
N GLY A 43 -21.91 -22.59 4.38
CA GLY A 43 -21.27 -23.49 3.43
C GLY A 43 -19.82 -23.10 3.07
N ALA A 44 -19.27 -22.06 3.62
CA ALA A 44 -17.87 -21.66 3.46
C ALA A 44 -17.05 -22.08 4.69
N SER A 45 -15.74 -22.32 4.51
CA SER A 45 -14.85 -22.61 5.65
C SER A 45 -14.29 -21.31 6.20
N VAL A 46 -14.47 -21.09 7.51
CA VAL A 46 -14.04 -19.89 8.21
C VAL A 46 -13.25 -20.24 9.47
N VAL A 47 -12.45 -19.29 9.94
CA VAL A 47 -11.89 -19.30 11.32
C VAL A 47 -12.68 -18.30 12.13
N ASP A 48 -13.28 -18.74 13.23
CA ASP A 48 -13.98 -17.87 14.17
C ASP A 48 -12.95 -17.01 14.92
N LEU A 49 -13.19 -15.69 14.98
CA LEU A 49 -12.32 -14.72 15.62
C LEU A 49 -12.95 -14.00 16.80
N ASP A 50 -14.19 -14.33 17.15
CA ASP A 50 -14.98 -13.63 18.18
C ASP A 50 -14.94 -14.29 19.58
N GLU A 51 -13.96 -15.14 19.85
CA GLU A 51 -13.82 -15.84 21.16
C GLU A 51 -13.83 -14.88 22.36
N GLU A 52 -13.32 -13.67 22.19
CA GLU A 52 -13.28 -12.63 23.24
C GLU A 52 -14.44 -11.64 23.16
N LYS A 53 -15.48 -11.92 22.39
CA LYS A 53 -16.60 -10.99 22.10
C LYS A 53 -16.09 -9.65 21.57
N SER A 54 -15.06 -9.70 20.77
CA SER A 54 -14.45 -8.52 20.13
C SER A 54 -15.30 -7.90 19.02
N GLY A 55 -16.36 -8.62 18.59
CA GLY A 55 -17.18 -8.26 17.43
C GLY A 55 -16.45 -8.40 16.09
N MET A 56 -15.29 -9.05 16.07
CA MET A 56 -14.56 -9.28 14.83
C MET A 56 -15.23 -10.38 13.99
N PRO A 57 -15.65 -10.10 12.76
CA PRO A 57 -16.26 -11.12 11.91
C PRO A 57 -15.27 -12.25 11.62
N PRO A 58 -15.75 -13.49 11.39
CA PRO A 58 -14.89 -14.63 11.10
C PRO A 58 -14.05 -14.41 9.84
N CYS A 59 -12.84 -14.98 9.84
CA CYS A 59 -11.97 -14.95 8.67
C CYS A 59 -12.36 -16.06 7.67
N LEU A 60 -12.75 -15.65 6.49
CA LEU A 60 -13.06 -16.60 5.40
C LEU A 60 -11.74 -17.22 4.89
N ILE A 61 -11.69 -18.55 4.83
CA ILE A 61 -10.52 -19.33 4.37
C ILE A 61 -10.79 -19.99 3.01
N LEU A 62 -11.96 -20.67 2.89
CA LEU A 62 -12.39 -21.27 1.65
C LEU A 62 -13.80 -20.82 1.32
N LYS A 63 -14.06 -20.56 0.04
CA LYS A 63 -15.41 -20.35 -0.47
C LYS A 63 -16.22 -21.66 -0.43
N LYS A 64 -17.52 -21.56 -0.72
CA LYS A 64 -18.45 -22.72 -0.81
C LYS A 64 -17.99 -23.78 -1.83
N ASP A 65 -17.33 -23.36 -2.89
CA ASP A 65 -16.78 -24.23 -3.95
C ASP A 65 -15.40 -24.83 -3.59
N GLY A 66 -14.91 -24.59 -2.36
CA GLY A 66 -13.61 -25.07 -1.89
C GLY A 66 -12.42 -24.27 -2.40
N THR A 67 -12.61 -23.20 -3.15
CA THR A 67 -11.52 -22.36 -3.63
C THR A 67 -10.97 -21.43 -2.53
N THR A 68 -9.63 -21.23 -2.54
CA THR A 68 -8.95 -20.32 -1.63
C THR A 68 -9.21 -18.86 -1.99
N ILE A 69 -9.14 -18.01 -0.98
CA ILE A 69 -9.28 -16.56 -1.13
C ILE A 69 -7.97 -15.82 -0.78
N TYR A 70 -8.04 -14.48 -0.76
CA TYR A 70 -6.88 -13.64 -0.45
C TYR A 70 -6.28 -13.94 0.93
N ALA A 71 -7.10 -14.07 1.99
CA ALA A 71 -6.63 -14.35 3.34
C ALA A 71 -5.79 -15.64 3.41
N THR A 72 -6.24 -16.73 2.78
CA THR A 72 -5.51 -18.00 2.74
C THR A 72 -4.15 -17.85 2.06
N ARG A 73 -4.09 -17.04 1.00
CA ARG A 73 -2.85 -16.77 0.25
C ARG A 73 -1.89 -15.89 1.05
N ASP A 74 -2.42 -14.90 1.77
CA ASP A 74 -1.62 -14.00 2.61
C ASP A 74 -1.04 -14.75 3.81
N ILE A 75 -1.81 -15.65 4.45
CA ILE A 75 -1.31 -16.54 5.49
C ILE A 75 -0.17 -17.41 4.94
N ALA A 76 -0.39 -18.09 3.79
CA ALA A 76 0.65 -18.91 3.17
C ALA A 76 1.92 -18.11 2.84
N ALA A 77 1.75 -16.87 2.35
CA ALA A 77 2.87 -15.99 2.05
C ALA A 77 3.60 -15.52 3.31
N ALA A 78 2.89 -15.30 4.44
CA ALA A 78 3.50 -14.92 5.70
C ALA A 78 4.33 -16.07 6.30
N LEU A 79 3.79 -17.30 6.30
CA LEU A 79 4.51 -18.51 6.72
C LEU A 79 5.79 -18.69 5.90
N TYR A 80 5.67 -18.61 4.56
CA TYR A 80 6.83 -18.70 3.66
C TYR A 80 7.88 -17.61 3.94
N ARG A 81 7.43 -16.36 4.17
CA ARG A 81 8.36 -15.25 4.46
C ARG A 81 9.10 -15.48 5.78
N LYS A 82 8.41 -15.95 6.82
CA LYS A 82 9.06 -16.24 8.10
C LYS A 82 10.06 -17.38 7.97
N GLU A 83 9.70 -18.45 7.29
CA GLU A 83 10.59 -19.60 7.07
C GLU A 83 11.83 -19.22 6.21
N THR A 84 11.64 -18.39 5.18
CA THR A 84 12.69 -18.09 4.21
C THR A 84 13.62 -16.96 4.67
N TYR A 85 13.07 -15.92 5.29
CA TYR A 85 13.80 -14.68 5.60
C TYR A 85 14.05 -14.49 7.10
N ASP A 86 13.40 -15.27 7.96
CA ASP A 86 13.42 -15.14 9.42
C ASP A 86 13.36 -13.67 9.90
N PHE A 87 12.40 -12.94 9.37
CA PHE A 87 12.25 -11.50 9.61
C PHE A 87 12.01 -11.17 11.09
N ASP A 88 12.55 -10.04 11.55
CA ASP A 88 12.20 -9.43 12.84
C ASP A 88 10.85 -8.72 12.80
N LYS A 89 10.52 -8.11 11.66
CA LYS A 89 9.21 -7.50 11.38
C LYS A 89 8.85 -7.64 9.91
N CYS A 90 7.56 -7.88 9.64
CA CYS A 90 7.00 -7.86 8.29
C CYS A 90 6.00 -6.71 8.15
N LEU A 91 6.35 -5.68 7.38
CA LEU A 91 5.54 -4.49 7.19
C LEU A 91 4.68 -4.62 5.91
N TYR A 92 3.38 -4.57 6.08
CA TYR A 92 2.40 -4.55 4.97
C TYR A 92 1.94 -3.11 4.75
N VAL A 93 2.55 -2.43 3.80
CA VAL A 93 2.23 -1.04 3.43
C VAL A 93 1.07 -1.06 2.45
N VAL A 94 -0.15 -0.93 2.96
CA VAL A 94 -1.40 -1.09 2.20
C VAL A 94 -2.44 -0.10 2.70
N ALA A 95 -3.34 0.35 1.81
CA ALA A 95 -4.38 1.32 2.17
C ALA A 95 -5.26 0.85 3.34
N TYR A 96 -5.69 1.80 4.18
CA TYR A 96 -6.46 1.53 5.42
C TYR A 96 -7.77 0.77 5.17
N GLN A 97 -8.30 0.82 3.95
CA GLN A 97 -9.50 0.07 3.57
C GLN A 97 -9.34 -1.45 3.72
N GLN A 98 -8.09 -1.94 3.81
CA GLN A 98 -7.76 -3.35 4.05
C GLN A 98 -7.51 -3.67 5.54
N ASP A 99 -7.74 -2.73 6.46
CA ASP A 99 -7.42 -2.91 7.89
C ASP A 99 -8.10 -4.15 8.49
N LEU A 100 -9.40 -4.34 8.25
CA LEU A 100 -10.12 -5.51 8.73
C LEU A 100 -9.51 -6.81 8.18
N HIS A 101 -9.17 -6.85 6.90
CA HIS A 101 -8.53 -8.01 6.27
C HIS A 101 -7.23 -8.38 6.97
N PHE A 102 -6.35 -7.39 7.22
CA PHE A 102 -5.08 -7.64 7.92
C PHE A 102 -5.28 -8.08 9.36
N ARG A 103 -6.17 -7.44 10.10
CA ARG A 103 -6.51 -7.82 11.47
C ARG A 103 -7.04 -9.25 11.56
N GLN A 104 -7.88 -9.67 10.63
CA GLN A 104 -8.44 -11.01 10.61
C GLN A 104 -7.36 -12.08 10.40
N TRP A 105 -6.56 -11.99 9.34
CA TRP A 105 -5.60 -13.06 9.06
C TRP A 105 -4.38 -13.02 9.99
N PHE A 106 -4.00 -11.87 10.57
CA PHE A 106 -3.02 -11.82 11.66
C PHE A 106 -3.52 -12.61 12.89
N LYS A 107 -4.80 -12.42 13.22
CA LYS A 107 -5.43 -13.18 14.33
C LYS A 107 -5.52 -14.68 13.99
N VAL A 108 -5.69 -15.07 12.74
CA VAL A 108 -5.61 -16.49 12.34
C VAL A 108 -4.22 -17.05 12.61
N ILE A 109 -3.14 -16.34 12.25
CA ILE A 109 -1.76 -16.77 12.53
C ILE A 109 -1.51 -16.90 14.05
N GLU A 110 -2.05 -15.99 14.85
CA GLU A 110 -2.02 -16.09 16.33
C GLU A 110 -2.71 -17.39 16.80
N LYS A 111 -3.92 -17.66 16.31
CA LYS A 111 -4.66 -18.88 16.65
C LYS A 111 -3.97 -20.17 16.18
N MET A 112 -3.23 -20.10 15.09
CA MET A 112 -2.38 -21.20 14.64
C MET A 112 -1.20 -21.47 15.61
N GLY A 113 -0.94 -20.58 16.58
CA GLY A 113 0.08 -20.73 17.60
C GLY A 113 1.46 -20.19 17.22
N TYR A 114 1.54 -19.35 16.19
CA TYR A 114 2.79 -18.73 15.75
C TYR A 114 3.08 -17.46 16.56
N PRO A 115 4.08 -17.42 17.44
CA PRO A 115 4.35 -16.29 18.34
C PRO A 115 4.77 -15.01 17.58
N TRP A 116 5.32 -15.16 16.38
CA TRP A 116 5.75 -14.06 15.52
C TRP A 116 4.60 -13.29 14.84
N TYR A 117 3.33 -13.65 15.10
CA TYR A 117 2.20 -12.85 14.63
C TYR A 117 2.28 -11.38 15.09
N LYS A 118 2.94 -11.13 16.23
CA LYS A 118 3.18 -9.78 16.78
C LYS A 118 4.11 -8.94 15.94
N ASP A 119 4.91 -9.58 15.09
CA ASP A 119 5.87 -8.95 14.20
C ASP A 119 5.26 -8.60 12.83
N LEU A 120 3.99 -8.97 12.60
CA LEU A 120 3.23 -8.58 11.42
C LEU A 120 2.58 -7.22 11.67
N VAL A 121 2.88 -6.24 10.82
CA VAL A 121 2.42 -4.87 10.99
C VAL A 121 1.72 -4.38 9.73
N HIS A 122 0.46 -3.99 9.84
CA HIS A 122 -0.22 -3.26 8.79
C HIS A 122 0.10 -1.77 8.91
N VAL A 123 0.89 -1.26 7.97
CA VAL A 123 1.22 0.16 7.84
C VAL A 123 0.18 0.78 6.91
N ALA A 124 -0.97 1.10 7.49
CA ALA A 124 -2.08 1.66 6.74
C ALA A 124 -1.81 3.08 6.23
N PHE A 125 -2.28 3.41 5.03
CA PHE A 125 -2.23 4.76 4.49
C PHE A 125 -3.58 5.16 3.89
N GLY A 126 -3.81 6.49 3.78
CA GLY A 126 -5.00 7.08 3.17
C GLY A 126 -4.95 7.02 1.63
N MET A 127 -6.07 7.32 1.00
CA MET A 127 -6.17 7.40 -0.45
C MET A 127 -5.78 8.79 -0.94
N ILE A 128 -5.21 8.85 -2.16
CA ILE A 128 -4.94 10.11 -2.83
C ILE A 128 -5.95 10.26 -3.98
N SER A 129 -6.64 11.40 -4.02
CA SER A 129 -7.38 11.89 -5.17
C SER A 129 -6.62 13.03 -5.85
N TYR A 130 -6.93 13.29 -7.09
CA TYR A 130 -6.31 14.34 -7.89
C TYR A 130 -7.40 15.29 -8.40
N GLU A 131 -7.35 16.54 -7.95
CA GLU A 131 -8.30 17.59 -8.33
C GLU A 131 -9.77 17.14 -8.23
N GLY A 132 -10.13 16.54 -7.08
CA GLY A 132 -11.48 16.04 -6.79
C GLY A 132 -11.83 14.70 -7.46
N GLN A 133 -10.92 14.11 -8.23
CA GLN A 133 -11.17 12.85 -8.92
C GLN A 133 -10.40 11.69 -8.29
N SER A 134 -11.12 10.59 -8.01
CA SER A 134 -10.46 9.38 -7.50
C SER A 134 -9.64 8.69 -8.59
N LEU A 135 -8.38 8.38 -8.29
CA LEU A 135 -7.51 7.62 -9.18
C LEU A 135 -7.94 6.15 -9.22
N SER A 136 -8.14 5.60 -10.40
CA SER A 136 -8.57 4.20 -10.57
C SER A 136 -8.04 3.61 -11.86
N THR A 137 -7.22 2.58 -11.74
CA THR A 137 -6.72 1.80 -12.89
C THR A 137 -7.84 1.11 -13.67
N ARG A 138 -8.92 0.69 -12.98
CA ARG A 138 -10.06 0.01 -13.61
C ARG A 138 -10.91 0.96 -14.48
N LYS A 139 -10.92 2.25 -14.16
CA LYS A 139 -11.65 3.29 -14.90
C LYS A 139 -10.79 4.05 -15.91
N GLY A 140 -9.52 3.65 -16.08
CA GLY A 140 -8.59 4.31 -17.00
C GLY A 140 -8.05 5.66 -16.50
N HIS A 141 -8.40 6.10 -15.29
CA HIS A 141 -7.85 7.30 -14.66
C HIS A 141 -6.60 6.93 -13.87
N VAL A 142 -5.47 6.82 -14.59
CA VAL A 142 -4.16 6.54 -14.00
C VAL A 142 -3.31 7.79 -14.17
N LEU A 143 -2.78 8.26 -13.07
CA LEU A 143 -1.76 9.31 -13.04
C LEU A 143 -0.46 8.67 -12.53
N PHE A 144 0.56 8.60 -13.38
CA PHE A 144 1.85 8.06 -12.95
C PHE A 144 2.60 9.09 -12.10
N LEU A 145 3.31 8.61 -11.09
CA LEU A 145 4.12 9.48 -10.22
C LEU A 145 5.16 10.27 -11.03
N GLU A 146 5.73 9.67 -12.05
CA GLU A 146 6.68 10.33 -12.96
C GLU A 146 6.04 11.53 -13.65
N ASP A 147 4.80 11.39 -14.13
CA ASP A 147 4.07 12.49 -14.77
C ASP A 147 3.79 13.61 -13.76
N VAL A 148 3.38 13.27 -12.54
CA VAL A 148 3.17 14.25 -11.46
C VAL A 148 4.45 15.04 -11.17
N LEU A 149 5.57 14.35 -11.03
CA LEU A 149 6.86 14.99 -10.76
C LEU A 149 7.31 15.88 -11.92
N ASN A 150 7.16 15.43 -13.16
CA ASN A 150 7.50 16.23 -14.33
C ASN A 150 6.60 17.46 -14.47
N MET A 151 5.30 17.32 -14.26
CA MET A 151 4.37 18.45 -14.23
C MET A 151 4.70 19.45 -13.13
N ALA A 152 5.14 18.99 -11.95
CA ALA A 152 5.58 19.86 -10.87
C ALA A 152 6.81 20.68 -11.26
N ILE A 153 7.78 20.05 -11.91
CA ILE A 153 9.00 20.71 -12.39
C ILE A 153 8.64 21.76 -13.45
N GLU A 154 7.79 21.42 -14.43
CA GLU A 154 7.35 22.34 -15.48
C GLU A 154 6.62 23.55 -14.91
N LYS A 155 5.69 23.33 -13.97
CA LYS A 155 4.97 24.44 -13.31
C LYS A 155 5.92 25.32 -12.48
N ALA A 156 6.83 24.73 -11.73
CA ALA A 156 7.84 25.49 -10.97
C ALA A 156 8.74 26.29 -11.91
N ARG A 157 9.15 25.71 -13.04
CA ARG A 157 9.94 26.41 -14.07
C ARG A 157 9.20 27.60 -14.66
N ALA A 158 7.92 27.47 -14.95
CA ALA A 158 7.10 28.58 -15.46
C ALA A 158 7.04 29.75 -14.46
N ILE A 159 6.87 29.44 -13.17
CA ILE A 159 6.89 30.46 -12.11
C ILE A 159 8.27 31.14 -12.01
N ILE A 160 9.36 30.38 -12.14
CA ILE A 160 10.73 30.93 -12.11
C ILE A 160 10.96 31.82 -13.32
N GLU A 161 10.51 31.41 -14.50
CA GLU A 161 10.65 32.20 -15.73
C GLU A 161 9.93 33.55 -15.62
N GLU A 162 8.76 33.59 -15.01
CA GLU A 162 7.98 34.79 -14.77
C GLU A 162 8.62 35.70 -13.71
N LYS A 163 9.01 35.14 -12.57
CA LYS A 163 9.45 35.93 -11.40
C LYS A 163 10.94 36.21 -11.34
N SER A 164 11.76 35.36 -11.96
CA SER A 164 13.23 35.43 -11.92
C SER A 164 13.85 35.04 -13.26
N PRO A 165 13.56 35.77 -14.35
CA PRO A 165 13.98 35.41 -15.71
C PRO A 165 15.50 35.34 -15.90
N ASN A 166 16.28 35.97 -15.04
CA ASN A 166 17.75 36.01 -15.11
C ASN A 166 18.46 34.96 -14.24
N LEU A 167 17.72 34.02 -13.61
CA LEU A 167 18.32 32.96 -12.82
C LEU A 167 19.11 32.01 -13.72
N GLU A 168 20.42 31.77 -13.43
CA GLU A 168 21.30 30.97 -14.31
C GLU A 168 20.97 29.48 -14.31
N ASN A 169 20.58 28.89 -13.17
CA ASN A 169 20.36 27.44 -12.99
C ASN A 169 18.87 27.08 -12.83
N LYS A 170 18.00 27.68 -13.63
CA LYS A 170 16.54 27.56 -13.55
C LYS A 170 16.05 26.10 -13.53
N ASP A 171 16.63 25.22 -14.33
CA ASP A 171 16.20 23.84 -14.47
C ASP A 171 16.43 23.05 -13.18
N GLU A 172 17.57 23.24 -12.53
CA GLU A 172 17.87 22.57 -11.26
C GLU A 172 17.00 23.12 -10.13
N VAL A 173 16.82 24.45 -10.07
CA VAL A 173 15.94 25.07 -9.09
C VAL A 173 14.49 24.63 -9.29
N ALA A 174 14.02 24.59 -10.53
CA ALA A 174 12.67 24.10 -10.86
C ALA A 174 12.49 22.64 -10.42
N ARG A 175 13.49 21.79 -10.63
CA ARG A 175 13.48 20.40 -10.17
C ARG A 175 13.38 20.31 -8.65
N GLN A 176 14.23 21.06 -7.93
CA GLN A 176 14.24 21.06 -6.46
C GLN A 176 12.94 21.59 -5.87
N VAL A 177 12.40 22.66 -6.42
CA VAL A 177 11.13 23.26 -5.96
C VAL A 177 9.94 22.36 -6.31
N GLY A 178 9.84 21.89 -7.55
CA GLY A 178 8.74 21.07 -8.01
C GLY A 178 8.65 19.73 -7.28
N VAL A 179 9.77 19.00 -7.21
CA VAL A 179 9.83 17.72 -6.49
C VAL A 179 9.59 17.94 -4.99
N GLY A 180 10.21 18.95 -4.40
CA GLY A 180 10.05 19.32 -2.99
C GLY A 180 8.59 19.64 -2.64
N ALA A 181 7.87 20.32 -3.53
CA ALA A 181 6.46 20.64 -3.33
C ALA A 181 5.57 19.39 -3.27
N VAL A 182 5.78 18.42 -4.17
CA VAL A 182 5.02 17.15 -4.19
C VAL A 182 5.32 16.33 -2.94
N VAL A 183 6.60 16.16 -2.59
CA VAL A 183 7.02 15.40 -1.40
C VAL A 183 6.46 16.03 -0.12
N TYR A 184 6.54 17.36 0.00
CA TYR A 184 6.02 18.04 1.18
C TYR A 184 4.49 17.95 1.26
N ALA A 185 3.79 18.11 0.14
CA ALA A 185 2.32 17.99 0.10
C ALA A 185 1.82 16.62 0.58
N ASP A 186 2.58 15.54 0.34
CA ASP A 186 2.29 14.22 0.88
C ASP A 186 2.65 14.12 2.37
N LEU A 187 3.87 14.47 2.74
CA LEU A 187 4.42 14.23 4.09
C LEU A 187 3.83 15.12 5.19
N GLN A 188 3.29 16.31 4.86
CA GLN A 188 2.67 17.21 5.85
C GLN A 188 1.37 16.64 6.43
N ASN A 189 0.77 15.66 5.77
CA ASN A 189 -0.49 15.07 6.19
C ASN A 189 -0.25 13.85 7.08
N SER A 190 -1.25 13.55 7.95
CA SER A 190 -1.27 12.25 8.62
C SER A 190 -1.36 11.14 7.59
N ARG A 191 -0.49 10.13 7.70
CA ARG A 191 -0.39 9.00 6.76
C ARG A 191 -1.72 8.31 6.47
N ILE A 192 -2.63 8.21 7.45
CA ILE A 192 -3.93 7.53 7.31
C ILE A 192 -5.04 8.43 6.77
N LYS A 193 -4.78 9.73 6.56
CA LYS A 193 -5.77 10.67 6.06
C LYS A 193 -5.84 10.59 4.54
N ASP A 194 -7.06 10.61 3.99
CA ASP A 194 -7.27 10.78 2.57
C ASP A 194 -6.87 12.20 2.16
N ILE A 195 -6.15 12.32 1.04
CA ILE A 195 -5.61 13.58 0.52
C ILE A 195 -6.22 13.84 -0.85
N ASP A 196 -6.68 15.07 -1.07
CA ASP A 196 -7.02 15.58 -2.40
C ASP A 196 -5.91 16.51 -2.86
N PHE A 197 -5.13 16.07 -3.84
CA PHE A 197 -3.97 16.79 -4.34
C PHE A 197 -4.39 17.87 -5.36
N TRP A 198 -3.95 19.10 -5.12
CA TRP A 198 -4.19 20.26 -5.97
C TRP A 198 -2.89 21.02 -6.23
N TRP A 199 -2.61 21.34 -7.50
CA TRP A 199 -1.41 22.08 -7.89
C TRP A 199 -1.29 23.45 -7.22
N ASP A 200 -2.39 24.22 -7.21
CA ASP A 200 -2.42 25.56 -6.65
C ASP A 200 -2.11 25.59 -5.15
N ARG A 201 -2.37 24.49 -4.47
CA ARG A 201 -2.02 24.32 -3.05
C ARG A 201 -0.57 23.87 -2.87
N ALA A 202 -0.12 22.90 -3.66
CA ALA A 202 1.20 22.28 -3.52
C ALA A 202 2.35 23.24 -3.90
N LEU A 203 2.15 24.07 -4.93
CA LEU A 203 3.13 25.02 -5.45
C LEU A 203 2.94 26.46 -4.94
N ASN A 204 2.07 26.69 -3.97
CA ASN A 204 1.93 27.98 -3.35
C ASN A 204 3.18 28.34 -2.53
N PHE A 205 3.61 29.59 -2.59
CA PHE A 205 4.72 30.13 -1.78
C PHE A 205 4.26 30.73 -0.44
N ASP A 206 2.96 30.72 -0.16
CA ASP A 206 2.37 31.17 1.08
C ASP A 206 1.74 29.98 1.84
N GLY A 207 1.93 29.90 3.15
CA GLY A 207 1.35 28.88 4.01
C GLY A 207 2.19 27.61 4.12
N ASP A 208 1.54 26.50 4.50
CA ASP A 208 2.21 25.22 4.77
C ASP A 208 2.53 24.45 3.48
N THR A 209 3.60 24.87 2.79
CA THR A 209 4.00 24.30 1.49
C THR A 209 5.50 24.06 1.42
N GLY A 210 5.92 23.15 0.54
CA GLY A 210 7.33 22.89 0.28
C GLY A 210 8.10 24.14 -0.17
N PRO A 211 7.60 24.90 -1.16
CA PRO A 211 8.24 26.15 -1.58
C PRO A 211 8.40 27.17 -0.45
N TYR A 212 7.42 27.29 0.46
CA TYR A 212 7.52 28.19 1.61
C TYR A 212 8.61 27.77 2.60
N VAL A 213 8.74 26.47 2.88
CA VAL A 213 9.81 25.93 3.73
C VAL A 213 11.18 26.18 3.12
N GLN A 214 11.33 25.95 1.81
CA GLN A 214 12.58 26.23 1.09
C GLN A 214 12.92 27.73 1.11
N TYR A 215 11.93 28.59 0.89
CA TYR A 215 12.11 30.05 0.99
C TYR A 215 12.52 30.48 2.40
N THR A 216 11.88 29.95 3.43
CA THR A 216 12.24 30.24 4.83
C THR A 216 13.66 29.82 5.13
N TYR A 217 14.11 28.66 4.66
CA TYR A 217 15.50 28.21 4.81
C TYR A 217 16.49 29.18 4.15
N THR A 218 16.24 29.60 2.91
CA THR A 218 17.12 30.51 2.19
C THR A 218 17.21 31.90 2.91
N ARG A 219 16.10 32.35 3.49
CA ARG A 219 16.12 33.58 4.30
C ARG A 219 16.96 33.43 5.56
N CYS A 220 16.87 32.31 6.26
CA CYS A 220 17.70 32.02 7.43
C CYS A 220 19.20 31.98 7.07
N CYS A 221 19.54 31.48 5.87
CA CYS A 221 20.94 31.47 5.40
C CYS A 221 21.48 32.87 5.02
N SER A 222 20.58 33.84 4.81
CA SER A 222 20.97 35.22 4.41
C SER A 222 21.09 36.18 5.58
N VAL A 223 20.79 35.74 6.79
CA VAL A 223 20.96 36.48 8.05
C VAL A 223 22.25 36.09 8.75
#